data_3c01622671a0994688baae130eeb69ac
#
_entry.id   3c01622671a0994688baae130eeb69ac
#
_cell.length_a   1.000
_cell.length_b   1.000
_cell.length_c   1.000
_cell.angle_alpha   90.00
_cell.angle_beta   90.00
_cell.angle_gamma   90.00
#
_symmetry.space_group_name_H-M   'P 1'
#
loop_
_entity.id
_entity.type
_entity.pdbx_description
1 polymer ?
#
loop_
_entity_poly.entity_id
_entity_poly.type
_entity_poly.pdbx_seq_one_letter_code
_entity_poly.pdbx_strand_id
1 'polypeptide(L)'
;MRKIRDFKKIVSVLMVALIVLGTAACGSRADIGDAAFRAAGEGAGEIWIDEGKIALANELKSSEEIQAALDEALVLVNAQRTAAGLPALVRNQGLEDAAKVRAQEITTYFSHTRPDGSSWWTVNSTLQYGENLAKLYQSSSSVVNAWMNSPTHRANIMDSSFISIGMAIYQTSDGSWYWAQEFGY
;
A
#
# COMPACT_ATOMS: atom_id res chain seq x y z
N MET A 1 -28.09 -8.35 52.28
CA MET A 1 -28.76 -9.53 51.73
C MET A 1 -29.67 -9.09 50.59
N ARG A 2 -29.30 -9.30 49.34
CA ARG A 2 -30.23 -9.34 48.18
C ARG A 2 -29.54 -10.10 47.03
N LYS A 3 -30.14 -11.18 46.63
CA LYS A 3 -29.75 -12.12 45.59
C LYS A 3 -29.84 -11.45 44.23
N ILE A 4 -28.82 -11.63 43.41
CA ILE A 4 -28.87 -11.32 41.96
C ILE A 4 -29.04 -12.64 41.22
N ARG A 5 -30.10 -12.73 40.46
CA ARG A 5 -30.53 -13.91 39.67
C ARG A 5 -29.86 -13.93 38.31
N ASP A 6 -29.36 -15.11 37.98
CA ASP A 6 -28.91 -15.51 36.65
C ASP A 6 -29.98 -15.29 35.56
N PHE A 7 -29.55 -14.80 34.38
CA PHE A 7 -30.29 -14.87 33.15
C PHE A 7 -29.40 -15.43 32.04
N LYS A 8 -29.39 -16.76 31.96
CA LYS A 8 -28.93 -17.46 30.75
C LYS A 8 -30.08 -17.44 29.74
N LYS A 9 -29.90 -16.79 28.61
CA LYS A 9 -30.75 -16.99 27.41
C LYS A 9 -29.92 -17.68 26.33
N ILE A 10 -30.27 -18.94 26.14
CA ILE A 10 -29.90 -19.79 25.02
C ILE A 10 -30.68 -19.28 23.80
N VAL A 11 -29.98 -18.91 22.73
CA VAL A 11 -30.58 -18.72 21.42
C VAL A 11 -30.08 -19.84 20.50
N SER A 12 -30.98 -20.77 20.26
CA SER A 12 -30.84 -21.86 19.30
C SER A 12 -31.08 -21.29 17.91
N VAL A 13 -30.11 -21.39 17.01
CA VAL A 13 -30.28 -21.02 15.61
C VAL A 13 -30.48 -22.31 14.81
N LEU A 14 -31.65 -22.44 14.26
CA LEU A 14 -32.09 -23.51 13.36
C LEU A 14 -31.34 -23.37 12.01
N MET A 15 -30.65 -24.42 11.62
CA MET A 15 -30.06 -24.60 10.32
C MET A 15 -31.14 -25.09 9.35
N VAL A 16 -31.55 -24.27 8.38
CA VAL A 16 -32.38 -24.72 7.25
C VAL A 16 -31.48 -24.88 6.05
N ALA A 17 -31.15 -26.11 5.70
CA ALA A 17 -30.51 -26.48 4.45
C ALA A 17 -31.56 -26.49 3.33
N LEU A 18 -31.43 -25.57 2.37
CA LEU A 18 -32.19 -25.61 1.13
C LEU A 18 -31.27 -26.16 0.03
N ILE A 19 -31.49 -27.40 -0.33
CA ILE A 19 -30.92 -28.04 -1.53
C ILE A 19 -31.76 -27.62 -2.72
N VAL A 20 -31.23 -26.79 -3.61
CA VAL A 20 -31.83 -26.54 -4.93
C VAL A 20 -30.96 -27.25 -5.96
N LEU A 21 -31.49 -28.37 -6.48
CA LEU A 21 -30.99 -28.93 -7.74
C LEU A 21 -31.52 -28.07 -8.89
N GLY A 22 -30.61 -27.41 -9.58
CA GLY A 22 -30.86 -26.66 -10.82
C GLY A 22 -29.92 -27.12 -11.91
N THR A 23 -30.48 -27.61 -12.95
CA THR A 23 -29.94 -28.24 -14.16
C THR A 23 -28.90 -27.42 -14.89
N ALA A 24 -27.90 -28.12 -15.45
CA ALA A 24 -26.86 -27.62 -16.33
C ALA A 24 -27.42 -26.91 -17.57
N ALA A 25 -27.01 -25.67 -17.78
CA ALA A 25 -27.00 -25.05 -19.09
C ALA A 25 -25.54 -24.71 -19.41
N CYS A 26 -25.01 -25.41 -20.39
CA CYS A 26 -23.72 -25.19 -21.00
C CYS A 26 -23.76 -23.85 -21.75
N GLY A 27 -23.10 -22.83 -21.19
CA GLY A 27 -22.84 -21.55 -21.82
C GLY A 27 -21.36 -21.24 -21.64
N SER A 28 -20.62 -21.43 -22.71
CA SER A 28 -19.20 -21.05 -22.80
C SER A 28 -19.03 -19.56 -22.51
N ARG A 29 -18.60 -19.23 -21.33
CA ARG A 29 -18.14 -17.88 -20.97
C ARG A 29 -16.66 -17.84 -21.24
N ALA A 30 -16.27 -17.11 -22.29
CA ALA A 30 -14.88 -16.88 -22.62
C ALA A 30 -14.15 -16.26 -21.42
N ASP A 31 -13.14 -16.99 -20.95
CA ASP A 31 -12.13 -16.53 -20.01
C ASP A 31 -11.34 -15.37 -20.64
N ILE A 32 -11.72 -14.13 -20.35
CA ILE A 32 -10.95 -12.95 -20.72
C ILE A 32 -10.16 -12.41 -19.49
N GLY A 33 -10.27 -13.09 -18.35
CA GLY A 33 -9.67 -12.61 -17.08
C GLY A 33 -8.21 -12.99 -16.84
N ASP A 34 -7.73 -14.09 -17.42
CA ASP A 34 -6.43 -14.66 -17.00
C ASP A 34 -5.24 -14.31 -17.89
N ALA A 35 -5.44 -13.76 -19.07
CA ALA A 35 -4.34 -13.44 -20.00
C ALA A 35 -3.66 -12.11 -19.71
N ALA A 36 -4.36 -11.14 -19.08
CA ALA A 36 -3.80 -9.84 -18.73
C ALA A 36 -2.88 -9.90 -17.49
N PHE A 37 -3.03 -10.92 -16.66
CA PHE A 37 -2.28 -11.06 -15.41
C PHE A 37 -0.86 -11.65 -15.59
N ARG A 38 -0.56 -12.22 -16.76
CA ARG A 38 0.72 -12.90 -17.02
C ARG A 38 1.70 -12.13 -17.90
N ALA A 39 1.38 -10.93 -18.35
CA ALA A 39 2.24 -10.14 -19.23
C ALA A 39 3.07 -9.06 -18.50
N ALA A 40 2.95 -8.97 -17.19
CA ALA A 40 3.82 -8.11 -16.39
C ALA A 40 5.07 -8.90 -16.04
N GLY A 41 6.14 -8.62 -16.77
CA GLY A 41 7.44 -9.22 -16.59
C GLY A 41 7.98 -9.05 -15.17
N GLU A 42 8.87 -9.93 -14.81
CA GLU A 42 9.62 -10.03 -13.57
C GLU A 42 10.33 -8.73 -13.17
N GLY A 43 9.55 -7.74 -12.71
CA GLY A 43 10.02 -6.53 -12.05
C GLY A 43 9.64 -6.63 -10.59
N ALA A 44 10.61 -6.70 -9.70
CA ALA A 44 10.40 -6.82 -8.28
C ALA A 44 9.45 -5.72 -7.77
N GLY A 45 8.27 -6.14 -7.28
CA GLY A 45 7.53 -5.36 -6.30
C GLY A 45 6.66 -4.22 -6.78
N GLU A 46 6.21 -4.19 -8.02
CA GLU A 46 5.21 -3.20 -8.46
C GLU A 46 3.83 -3.52 -7.87
N ILE A 47 3.23 -2.52 -7.19
CA ILE A 47 1.86 -2.64 -6.69
C ILE A 47 0.89 -2.26 -7.78
N TRP A 48 -0.03 -3.18 -8.10
CA TRP A 48 -1.08 -2.96 -9.09
C TRP A 48 -2.31 -2.32 -8.45
N ILE A 49 -3.00 -1.50 -9.23
CA ILE A 49 -4.13 -0.70 -8.83
C ILE A 49 -5.41 -1.50 -9.03
N ASP A 50 -6.34 -1.29 -8.10
CA ASP A 50 -7.75 -1.54 -8.33
C ASP A 50 -8.31 -0.46 -9.27
N GLU A 51 -8.52 -0.78 -10.53
CA GLU A 51 -9.02 0.13 -11.57
C GLU A 51 -10.37 0.80 -11.20
N GLY A 52 -11.13 0.19 -10.30
CA GLY A 52 -12.40 0.76 -9.82
C GLY A 52 -12.26 2.04 -9.02
N LYS A 53 -11.07 2.37 -8.53
CA LYS A 53 -10.78 3.59 -7.75
C LYS A 53 -10.23 4.76 -8.56
N ILE A 54 -9.83 4.53 -9.80
CA ILE A 54 -9.26 5.57 -10.68
C ILE A 54 -10.27 6.68 -10.98
N ALA A 55 -11.56 6.37 -11.06
CA ALA A 55 -12.62 7.32 -11.40
C ALA A 55 -12.86 8.43 -10.34
N LEU A 56 -12.30 8.31 -9.13
CA LEU A 56 -12.47 9.28 -8.04
C LEU A 56 -11.25 10.20 -7.85
N ALA A 57 -10.20 10.03 -8.66
CA ALA A 57 -8.90 10.68 -8.47
C ALA A 57 -8.80 12.09 -9.09
N ASN A 58 -9.88 12.70 -9.51
CA ASN A 58 -9.82 13.96 -10.28
C ASN A 58 -9.82 15.24 -9.42
N GLU A 59 -9.73 15.14 -8.09
CA GLU A 59 -9.67 16.31 -7.23
C GLU A 59 -8.23 16.56 -6.77
N LEU A 60 -7.70 17.74 -7.12
CA LEU A 60 -6.39 18.17 -6.61
C LEU A 60 -6.48 18.41 -5.11
N LYS A 61 -5.57 17.79 -4.36
CA LYS A 61 -5.44 17.98 -2.91
C LYS A 61 -4.45 19.09 -2.60
N SER A 62 -4.70 19.82 -1.53
CA SER A 62 -3.78 20.83 -1.04
C SER A 62 -2.49 20.22 -0.48
N SER A 63 -1.49 21.06 -0.30
CA SER A 63 -0.23 20.61 0.32
C SER A 63 -0.43 20.12 1.75
N GLU A 64 -1.37 20.70 2.48
CA GLU A 64 -1.73 20.27 3.84
C GLU A 64 -2.40 18.90 3.85
N GLU A 65 -3.30 18.62 2.90
CA GLU A 65 -3.95 17.32 2.76
C GLU A 65 -2.92 16.23 2.38
N ILE A 66 -1.99 16.54 1.49
CA ILE A 66 -0.90 15.63 1.11
C ILE A 66 0.01 15.37 2.33
N GLN A 67 0.37 16.41 3.09
CA GLN A 67 1.17 16.24 4.29
C GLN A 67 0.45 15.41 5.35
N ALA A 68 -0.85 15.64 5.56
CA ALA A 68 -1.67 14.85 6.47
C ALA A 68 -1.71 13.36 6.05
N ALA A 69 -1.77 13.09 4.75
CA ALA A 69 -1.72 11.72 4.24
C ALA A 69 -0.37 11.05 4.50
N LEU A 70 0.74 11.78 4.37
CA LEU A 70 2.08 11.27 4.70
C LEU A 70 2.23 11.01 6.21
N ASP A 71 1.68 11.89 7.06
CA ASP A 71 1.70 11.71 8.52
C ASP A 71 0.90 10.49 8.94
N GLU A 72 -0.29 10.31 8.38
CA GLU A 72 -1.12 9.13 8.63
C GLU A 72 -0.44 7.85 8.13
N ALA A 73 0.17 7.87 6.94
CA ALA A 73 0.89 6.70 6.41
C ALA A 73 2.03 6.27 7.35
N LEU A 74 2.79 7.21 7.92
CA LEU A 74 3.82 6.90 8.90
C LEU A 74 3.24 6.28 10.17
N VAL A 75 2.12 6.80 10.68
CA VAL A 75 1.42 6.23 11.84
C VAL A 75 1.02 4.79 11.56
N LEU A 76 0.45 4.51 10.38
CA LEU A 76 0.01 3.17 9.99
C LEU A 76 1.19 2.20 9.82
N VAL A 77 2.28 2.63 9.19
CA VAL A 77 3.53 1.83 9.07
C VAL A 77 4.07 1.49 10.45
N ASN A 78 4.17 2.48 11.34
CA ASN A 78 4.69 2.28 12.68
C ASN A 78 3.76 1.42 13.55
N ALA A 79 2.46 1.47 13.33
CA ALA A 79 1.51 0.56 13.97
C ALA A 79 1.76 -0.91 13.57
N GLN A 80 2.06 -1.19 12.30
CA GLN A 80 2.43 -2.54 11.85
C GLN A 80 3.73 -3.02 12.49
N ARG A 81 4.74 -2.16 12.57
CA ARG A 81 6.03 -2.47 13.17
C ARG A 81 5.89 -2.75 14.67
N THR A 82 5.25 -1.85 15.40
CA THR A 82 5.08 -1.99 16.86
C THR A 82 4.22 -3.20 17.23
N ALA A 83 3.20 -3.52 16.44
CA ALA A 83 2.41 -4.76 16.62
C ALA A 83 3.24 -6.03 16.46
N ALA A 84 4.34 -5.96 15.69
CA ALA A 84 5.30 -7.06 15.52
C ALA A 84 6.49 -6.98 16.49
N GLY A 85 6.48 -6.06 17.46
CA GLY A 85 7.58 -5.88 18.42
C GLY A 85 8.80 -5.15 17.86
N LEU A 86 8.69 -4.52 16.70
CA LEU A 86 9.78 -3.74 16.10
C LEU A 86 9.72 -2.27 16.55
N PRO A 87 10.86 -1.59 16.67
CA PRO A 87 10.90 -0.15 16.92
C PRO A 87 10.20 0.64 15.81
N ALA A 88 9.53 1.73 16.19
CA ALA A 88 8.98 2.67 15.22
C ALA A 88 10.11 3.35 14.42
N LEU A 89 9.86 3.56 13.13
CA LEU A 89 10.75 4.35 12.26
C LEU A 89 10.60 5.84 12.56
N VAL A 90 11.71 6.56 12.52
CA VAL A 90 11.77 8.01 12.73
C VAL A 90 11.95 8.72 11.37
N ARG A 91 11.26 9.84 11.19
CA ARG A 91 11.43 10.65 9.98
C ARG A 91 12.87 11.13 9.83
N ASN A 92 13.38 11.07 8.61
CA ASN A 92 14.67 11.59 8.22
C ASN A 92 14.51 12.52 7.02
N GLN A 93 14.90 13.79 7.18
CA GLN A 93 14.73 14.81 6.14
C GLN A 93 15.46 14.46 4.84
N GLY A 94 16.67 13.88 4.92
CA GLY A 94 17.42 13.48 3.73
C GLY A 94 16.76 12.35 2.95
N LEU A 95 16.07 11.42 3.66
CA LEU A 95 15.25 10.40 3.02
C LEU A 95 13.94 10.99 2.47
N GLU A 96 13.32 11.97 3.15
CA GLU A 96 12.14 12.67 2.60
C GLU A 96 12.48 13.43 1.32
N ASP A 97 13.64 14.07 1.25
CA ASP A 97 14.09 14.77 0.05
C ASP A 97 14.39 13.79 -1.10
N ALA A 98 14.96 12.63 -0.79
CA ALA A 98 15.15 11.56 -1.76
C ALA A 98 13.79 11.01 -2.24
N ALA A 99 12.86 10.76 -1.33
CA ALA A 99 11.52 10.30 -1.66
C ALA A 99 10.75 11.28 -2.58
N LYS A 100 10.93 12.61 -2.38
CA LYS A 100 10.33 13.62 -3.28
C LYS A 100 10.83 13.50 -4.71
N VAL A 101 12.14 13.31 -4.88
CA VAL A 101 12.75 13.09 -6.19
C VAL A 101 12.16 11.81 -6.81
N ARG A 102 12.14 10.71 -6.06
CA ARG A 102 11.64 9.42 -6.55
C ARG A 102 10.16 9.47 -6.90
N ALA A 103 9.33 10.05 -6.03
CA ALA A 103 7.89 10.20 -6.28
C ALA A 103 7.61 10.99 -7.57
N GLN A 104 8.44 11.97 -7.91
CA GLN A 104 8.36 12.70 -9.18
C GLN A 104 8.86 11.86 -10.36
N GLU A 105 10.00 11.19 -10.25
CA GLU A 105 10.58 10.37 -11.32
C GLU A 105 9.66 9.24 -11.78
N ILE A 106 8.98 8.57 -10.84
CA ILE A 106 8.08 7.45 -11.15
C ILE A 106 6.78 7.87 -11.86
N THR A 107 6.51 9.16 -12.01
CA THR A 107 5.42 9.63 -12.87
C THR A 107 5.68 9.37 -14.35
N THR A 108 6.95 9.37 -14.74
CA THR A 108 7.38 9.15 -16.14
C THR A 108 7.86 7.73 -16.38
N TYR A 109 8.50 7.13 -15.39
CA TYR A 109 9.00 5.75 -15.47
C TYR A 109 8.83 5.05 -14.11
N PHE A 110 7.77 4.26 -13.99
CA PHE A 110 7.44 3.54 -12.74
C PHE A 110 8.37 2.33 -12.58
N SER A 111 9.52 2.55 -11.96
CA SER A 111 10.58 1.55 -11.79
C SER A 111 11.50 1.93 -10.63
N HIS A 112 12.19 0.94 -10.05
CA HIS A 112 13.34 1.14 -9.16
C HIS A 112 14.61 1.61 -9.90
N THR A 113 14.61 1.59 -11.24
CA THR A 113 15.63 2.25 -12.05
C THR A 113 15.16 3.68 -12.32
N ARG A 114 16.03 4.66 -12.14
CA ARG A 114 15.74 6.07 -12.40
C ARG A 114 15.62 6.34 -13.91
N PRO A 115 14.96 7.43 -14.33
CA PRO A 115 14.82 7.76 -15.75
C PRO A 115 16.13 7.93 -16.50
N ASP A 116 17.22 8.25 -15.81
CA ASP A 116 18.57 8.36 -16.36
C ASP A 116 19.33 7.02 -16.47
N GLY A 117 18.68 5.91 -16.06
CA GLY A 117 19.25 4.58 -16.05
C GLY A 117 20.06 4.23 -14.79
N SER A 118 20.24 5.17 -13.87
CA SER A 118 20.91 4.90 -12.60
C SER A 118 20.01 4.16 -11.60
N SER A 119 20.57 3.62 -10.55
CA SER A 119 19.83 2.95 -9.49
C SER A 119 19.14 3.96 -8.57
N TRP A 120 17.97 3.59 -8.01
CA TRP A 120 17.14 4.44 -7.15
C TRP A 120 17.92 5.07 -5.98
N TRP A 121 18.81 4.32 -5.32
CA TRP A 121 19.61 4.80 -4.17
C TRP A 121 20.63 5.89 -4.52
N THR A 122 20.87 6.19 -5.82
CA THR A 122 21.79 7.24 -6.23
C THR A 122 21.27 8.64 -5.99
N VAL A 123 20.00 8.80 -5.62
CA VAL A 123 19.46 10.10 -5.19
C VAL A 123 20.14 10.55 -3.89
N ASN A 124 20.32 9.63 -2.93
CA ASN A 124 21.09 9.85 -1.72
C ASN A 124 21.75 8.54 -1.28
N SER A 125 22.90 8.23 -1.87
CA SER A 125 23.59 6.95 -1.69
C SER A 125 24.10 6.69 -0.27
N THR A 126 24.07 7.69 0.61
CA THR A 126 24.51 7.55 2.00
C THR A 126 23.37 7.23 2.97
N LEU A 127 22.12 7.42 2.54
CA LEU A 127 20.95 7.26 3.39
C LEU A 127 19.96 6.20 2.92
N GLN A 128 19.88 5.95 1.59
CA GLN A 128 18.88 5.05 1.02
C GLN A 128 19.35 3.60 1.02
N TYR A 129 18.62 2.72 1.72
CA TYR A 129 18.90 1.28 1.84
C TYR A 129 17.69 0.39 1.53
N GLY A 130 16.50 0.97 1.37
CA GLY A 130 15.29 0.29 0.91
C GLY A 130 14.34 1.29 0.26
N GLU A 131 13.58 0.86 -0.75
CA GLU A 131 12.59 1.67 -1.45
C GLU A 131 11.28 0.90 -1.62
N ASN A 132 10.15 1.56 -1.34
CA ASN A 132 8.83 1.10 -1.74
C ASN A 132 8.17 2.17 -2.61
N LEU A 133 7.62 1.76 -3.75
CA LEU A 133 6.92 2.63 -4.67
C LEU A 133 5.46 2.24 -4.79
N ALA A 134 4.58 3.23 -5.02
CA ALA A 134 3.19 2.99 -5.36
C ALA A 134 2.65 4.13 -6.24
N LYS A 135 1.59 3.84 -7.01
CA LYS A 135 0.91 4.84 -7.83
C LYS A 135 -0.61 4.68 -7.72
N LEU A 136 -1.31 5.83 -7.88
CA LEU A 136 -2.77 5.93 -7.96
C LEU A 136 -3.55 5.59 -6.68
N TYR A 137 -2.90 5.31 -5.57
CA TYR A 137 -3.55 5.21 -4.27
C TYR A 137 -3.85 6.60 -3.71
N GLN A 138 -5.11 6.87 -3.38
CA GLN A 138 -5.61 8.17 -2.93
C GLN A 138 -5.81 8.25 -1.41
N SER A 139 -5.31 7.27 -0.64
CA SER A 139 -5.35 7.30 0.81
C SER A 139 -4.19 6.52 1.43
N SER A 140 -3.76 6.97 2.60
CA SER A 140 -2.71 6.35 3.40
C SER A 140 -3.05 4.91 3.76
N SER A 141 -4.29 4.66 4.16
CA SER A 141 -4.75 3.32 4.54
C SER A 141 -4.69 2.34 3.36
N SER A 142 -5.08 2.76 2.15
CA SER A 142 -5.06 1.89 0.98
C SER A 142 -3.63 1.56 0.53
N VAL A 143 -2.73 2.56 0.48
CA VAL A 143 -1.35 2.32 0.06
C VAL A 143 -0.57 1.48 1.08
N VAL A 144 -0.70 1.77 2.38
CA VAL A 144 -0.01 0.99 3.42
C VAL A 144 -0.54 -0.44 3.45
N ASN A 145 -1.85 -0.64 3.31
CA ASN A 145 -2.43 -1.98 3.22
C ASN A 145 -1.91 -2.74 1.98
N ALA A 146 -1.79 -2.08 0.83
CA ALA A 146 -1.24 -2.68 -0.38
C ALA A 146 0.24 -3.09 -0.18
N TRP A 147 1.08 -2.21 0.36
CA TRP A 147 2.47 -2.55 0.69
C TRP A 147 2.58 -3.71 1.68
N MET A 148 1.74 -3.75 2.72
CA MET A 148 1.76 -4.84 3.69
C MET A 148 1.26 -6.18 3.14
N ASN A 149 0.44 -6.18 2.11
CA ASN A 149 0.00 -7.39 1.41
C ASN A 149 0.96 -7.87 0.31
N SER A 150 1.94 -7.04 -0.06
CA SER A 150 3.00 -7.40 -1.00
C SER A 150 4.25 -7.90 -0.24
N PRO A 151 4.70 -9.14 -0.44
CA PRO A 151 5.81 -9.71 0.33
C PRO A 151 7.10 -8.86 0.30
N THR A 152 7.46 -8.31 -0.86
CA THR A 152 8.68 -7.51 -1.04
C THR A 152 8.59 -6.15 -0.35
N HIS A 153 7.48 -5.44 -0.53
CA HIS A 153 7.27 -4.14 0.13
C HIS A 153 7.14 -4.29 1.65
N ARG A 154 6.42 -5.35 2.07
CA ARG A 154 6.31 -5.69 3.49
C ARG A 154 7.67 -5.99 4.11
N ALA A 155 8.57 -6.66 3.37
CA ALA A 155 9.92 -6.96 3.87
C ALA A 155 10.67 -5.67 4.23
N ASN A 156 10.61 -4.62 3.41
CA ASN A 156 11.20 -3.32 3.74
C ASN A 156 10.55 -2.69 4.98
N ILE A 157 9.21 -2.66 5.05
CA ILE A 157 8.51 -2.07 6.20
C ILE A 157 8.86 -2.80 7.50
N MET A 158 9.03 -4.12 7.45
CA MET A 158 9.25 -4.97 8.62
C MET A 158 10.72 -5.29 8.88
N ASP A 159 11.65 -4.71 8.13
CA ASP A 159 13.08 -4.91 8.38
C ASP A 159 13.47 -4.27 9.73
N SER A 160 14.04 -5.09 10.61
CA SER A 160 14.45 -4.66 11.95
C SER A 160 15.71 -3.79 11.96
N SER A 161 16.47 -3.78 10.88
CA SER A 161 17.69 -2.96 10.75
C SER A 161 17.38 -1.52 10.39
N PHE A 162 16.26 -1.24 9.75
CA PHE A 162 15.86 0.14 9.47
C PHE A 162 15.36 0.85 10.71
N ILE A 163 15.88 2.07 10.92
CA ILE A 163 15.52 2.96 12.02
C ILE A 163 14.91 4.28 11.54
N SER A 164 15.09 4.62 10.27
CA SER A 164 14.62 5.88 9.70
C SER A 164 13.85 5.67 8.40
N ILE A 165 12.99 6.64 8.09
CA ILE A 165 12.12 6.63 6.90
C ILE A 165 11.95 8.04 6.35
N GLY A 166 11.90 8.16 5.03
CA GLY A 166 11.37 9.31 4.32
C GLY A 166 10.23 8.89 3.42
N MET A 167 9.19 9.71 3.33
CA MET A 167 8.07 9.45 2.43
C MET A 167 7.68 10.72 1.68
N ALA A 168 7.23 10.55 0.46
CA ALA A 168 6.69 11.63 -0.35
C ALA A 168 5.53 11.15 -1.23
N ILE A 169 4.66 12.09 -1.55
CA ILE A 169 3.64 11.98 -2.58
C ILE A 169 3.92 13.07 -3.62
N TYR A 170 3.99 12.69 -4.89
CA TYR A 170 3.88 13.63 -6.00
C TYR A 170 2.49 13.53 -6.59
N GLN A 171 1.77 14.67 -6.64
CA GLN A 171 0.46 14.76 -7.26
C GLN A 171 0.60 15.35 -8.66
N THR A 172 0.11 14.63 -9.67
CA THR A 172 0.04 15.11 -11.05
C THR A 172 -1.14 16.04 -11.26
N SER A 173 -1.16 16.77 -12.39
CA SER A 173 -2.22 17.74 -12.70
C SER A 173 -3.61 17.12 -12.87
N ASP A 174 -3.71 15.82 -13.11
CA ASP A 174 -4.95 15.06 -13.15
C ASP A 174 -5.38 14.51 -11.77
N GLY A 175 -4.67 14.89 -10.69
CA GLY A 175 -4.95 14.47 -9.32
C GLY A 175 -4.38 13.10 -8.94
N SER A 176 -3.67 12.42 -9.83
CA SER A 176 -3.07 11.11 -9.53
C SER A 176 -1.91 11.24 -8.55
N TRP A 177 -1.84 10.31 -7.59
CA TRP A 177 -0.78 10.27 -6.59
C TRP A 177 0.26 9.21 -6.89
N TYR A 178 1.53 9.59 -6.72
CA TYR A 178 2.70 8.74 -6.83
C TYR A 178 3.46 8.79 -5.51
N TRP A 179 3.64 7.64 -4.88
CA TRP A 179 4.20 7.48 -3.56
C TRP A 179 5.60 6.89 -3.62
N ALA A 180 6.49 7.42 -2.80
CA ALA A 180 7.78 6.81 -2.52
C ALA A 180 8.02 6.73 -1.01
N GLN A 181 8.54 5.58 -0.56
CA GLN A 181 9.07 5.36 0.79
C GLN A 181 10.54 4.99 0.66
N GLU A 182 11.40 5.71 1.37
CA GLU A 182 12.81 5.46 1.47
C GLU A 182 13.18 5.07 2.89
N PHE A 183 13.97 4.01 3.05
CA PHE A 183 14.36 3.48 4.35
C PHE A 183 15.85 3.63 4.56
N GLY A 184 16.26 3.85 5.83
CA GLY A 184 17.65 4.01 6.25
C GLY A 184 17.94 3.46 7.64
N TYR A 185 19.23 3.28 7.88
CA TYR A 185 19.78 2.84 9.18
C TYR A 185 19.93 4.01 10.15
#